data_d5957470cbb388e2fb9e62684cc4b77f
#
_entry.id   d5957470cbb388e2fb9e62684cc4b77f
#
_cell.length_a   1.000
_cell.length_b   1.000
_cell.length_c   1.000
_cell.angle_alpha   90.00
_cell.angle_beta   90.00
_cell.angle_gamma   90.00
#
_symmetry.space_group_name_H-M   'P 1'
#
loop_
_entity.id
_entity.type
_entity.pdbx_description
1 polymer ?
#
loop_
_entity_poly.entity_id
_entity_poly.type
_entity_poly.pdbx_seq_one_letter_code
_entity_poly.pdbx_strand_id
1 'polypeptide(L)'
;PRDVGEVINYIAALNYGLDRLSELPLSIRLIREIHEMLLSGVRGQHMQPGEIRTTQNWIGPRGCTLNEASFIPPPPNEVMNTLGQLEIFIHADIALPFLIKVGLIHAQFETIHPFSDGNGRIGRLLVTFLLCHNEVLIKPVLYLSHFFKQNREEYYDLLQRTRDEADWES
;
A
#
# COMPACT_ATOMS: atom_id res chain seq x y z
N PRO A 1 -1.45 -24.35 -7.15
CA PRO A 1 -0.95 -23.20 -7.53
C PRO A 1 -1.76 -21.92 -7.52
N ARG A 2 -2.47 -21.62 -6.40
CA ARG A 2 -3.09 -20.30 -6.21
C ARG A 2 -2.04 -19.18 -6.18
N ASP A 3 -0.85 -19.49 -5.65
CA ASP A 3 0.25 -18.54 -5.50
C ASP A 3 0.86 -18.07 -6.84
N VAL A 4 0.84 -18.88 -7.90
CA VAL A 4 1.44 -18.53 -9.19
C VAL A 4 0.67 -17.39 -9.87
N GLY A 5 -0.67 -17.44 -9.86
CA GLY A 5 -1.51 -16.37 -10.41
C GLY A 5 -1.31 -15.03 -9.69
N GLU A 6 -1.22 -15.05 -8.35
CA GLU A 6 -0.95 -13.84 -7.56
C GLU A 6 0.43 -13.24 -7.88
N VAL A 7 1.45 -14.07 -8.12
CA VAL A 7 2.79 -13.62 -8.52
C VAL A 7 2.78 -13.03 -9.93
N ILE A 8 2.09 -13.68 -10.87
CA ILE A 8 1.95 -13.16 -12.25
C ILE A 8 1.27 -11.80 -12.24
N ASN A 9 0.16 -11.67 -11.51
CA ASN A 9 -0.55 -10.39 -11.39
C ASN A 9 0.30 -9.32 -10.71
N TYR A 10 1.10 -9.68 -9.70
CA TYR A 10 2.00 -8.74 -9.04
C TYR A 10 3.06 -8.21 -10.02
N ILE A 11 3.65 -9.08 -10.84
CA ILE A 11 4.63 -8.68 -11.86
C ILE A 11 3.96 -7.84 -12.94
N ALA A 12 2.76 -8.20 -13.40
CA ALA A 12 2.01 -7.44 -14.40
C ALA A 12 1.66 -6.04 -13.86
N ALA A 13 1.15 -5.95 -12.62
CA ALA A 13 0.82 -4.70 -11.95
C ALA A 13 2.06 -3.81 -11.72
N LEU A 14 3.21 -4.42 -11.39
CA LEU A 14 4.49 -3.72 -11.24
C LEU A 14 4.95 -3.10 -12.57
N ASN A 15 4.99 -3.90 -13.64
CA ASN A 15 5.41 -3.41 -14.95
C ASN A 15 4.46 -2.33 -15.48
N TYR A 16 3.16 -2.57 -15.40
CA TYR A 16 2.15 -1.59 -15.77
C TYR A 16 2.33 -0.26 -15.04
N GLY A 17 2.50 -0.32 -13.71
CA GLY A 17 2.67 0.89 -12.91
C GLY A 17 3.94 1.68 -13.29
N LEU A 18 5.06 0.99 -13.54
CA LEU A 18 6.30 1.63 -13.98
C LEU A 18 6.15 2.28 -15.37
N ASP A 19 5.51 1.59 -16.32
CA ASP A 19 5.25 2.14 -17.66
C ASP A 19 4.35 3.38 -17.56
N ARG A 20 3.31 3.33 -16.75
CA ARG A 20 2.38 4.46 -16.56
C ARG A 20 3.03 5.66 -15.87
N LEU A 21 3.98 5.44 -14.96
CA LEU A 21 4.71 6.51 -14.28
C LEU A 21 5.61 7.34 -15.22
N SER A 22 5.91 6.86 -16.42
CA SER A 22 6.57 7.65 -17.46
C SER A 22 5.66 8.72 -18.08
N GLU A 23 4.34 8.55 -17.97
CA GLU A 23 3.31 9.41 -18.59
C GLU A 23 2.47 10.18 -17.56
N LEU A 24 2.25 9.59 -16.39
CA LEU A 24 1.35 10.11 -15.36
C LEU A 24 2.05 10.12 -14.00
N PRO A 25 1.78 11.12 -13.15
CA PRO A 25 2.25 11.10 -11.78
C PRO A 25 1.60 9.96 -10.98
N LEU A 26 2.26 9.53 -9.90
CA LEU A 26 1.70 8.60 -8.94
C LEU A 26 0.45 9.23 -8.30
N SER A 27 -0.71 8.64 -8.58
CA SER A 27 -2.01 9.20 -8.21
C SER A 27 -2.97 8.14 -7.71
N ILE A 28 -4.03 8.55 -7.03
CA ILE A 28 -5.12 7.67 -6.60
C ILE A 28 -5.67 6.89 -7.79
N ARG A 29 -5.80 7.52 -8.96
CA ARG A 29 -6.24 6.86 -10.18
C ARG A 29 -5.31 5.70 -10.55
N LEU A 30 -4.00 5.95 -10.61
CA LEU A 30 -3.02 4.91 -10.95
C LEU A 30 -3.01 3.79 -9.91
N ILE A 31 -3.12 4.13 -8.62
CA ILE A 31 -3.22 3.14 -7.53
C ILE A 31 -4.44 2.21 -7.73
N ARG A 32 -5.58 2.74 -8.14
CA ARG A 32 -6.80 1.96 -8.43
C ARG A 32 -6.61 1.05 -9.64
N GLU A 33 -6.03 1.55 -10.74
CA GLU A 33 -5.71 0.77 -11.95
C GLU A 33 -4.77 -0.42 -11.61
N ILE A 34 -3.74 -0.18 -10.81
CA ILE A 34 -2.79 -1.21 -10.34
C ILE A 34 -3.50 -2.24 -9.44
N HIS A 35 -4.38 -1.79 -8.55
CA HIS A 35 -5.14 -2.66 -7.67
C HIS A 35 -6.08 -3.59 -8.43
N GLU A 36 -6.75 -3.09 -9.47
CA GLU A 36 -7.60 -3.89 -10.34
C GLU A 36 -6.81 -5.02 -11.00
N MET A 37 -5.65 -4.73 -11.57
CA MET A 37 -4.77 -5.74 -12.17
C MET A 37 -4.29 -6.77 -11.14
N LEU A 38 -3.93 -6.31 -9.95
CA LEU A 38 -3.38 -7.15 -8.88
C LEU A 38 -4.36 -8.24 -8.44
N LEU A 39 -5.66 -7.96 -8.43
CA LEU A 39 -6.71 -8.88 -7.96
C LEU A 39 -7.46 -9.60 -9.09
N SER A 40 -7.14 -9.35 -10.35
CA SER A 40 -7.83 -9.95 -11.50
C SER A 40 -7.65 -11.47 -11.51
N GLY A 41 -8.77 -12.22 -11.48
CA GLY A 41 -8.77 -13.68 -11.61
C GLY A 41 -8.09 -14.47 -10.49
N VAL A 42 -7.72 -13.82 -9.38
CA VAL A 42 -7.06 -14.45 -8.23
C VAL A 42 -7.85 -14.24 -6.94
N ARG A 43 -7.29 -14.66 -5.81
CA ARG A 43 -7.89 -14.39 -4.49
C ARG A 43 -8.12 -12.88 -4.31
N GLY A 44 -9.31 -12.53 -3.89
CA GLY A 44 -9.73 -11.13 -3.73
C GLY A 44 -10.45 -10.56 -4.96
N GLN A 45 -10.60 -11.30 -6.05
CA GLN A 45 -11.33 -10.86 -7.26
C GLN A 45 -12.78 -10.40 -6.97
N HIS A 46 -13.39 -10.89 -5.89
CA HIS A 46 -14.73 -10.50 -5.45
C HIS A 46 -14.73 -9.32 -4.47
N MET A 47 -13.56 -8.80 -4.12
CA MET A 47 -13.36 -7.69 -3.19
C MET A 47 -13.25 -6.34 -3.91
N GLN A 48 -14.05 -6.16 -4.97
CA GLN A 48 -14.15 -4.93 -5.75
C GLN A 48 -12.78 -4.40 -6.25
N PRO A 49 -12.07 -5.13 -7.15
CA PRO A 49 -10.80 -4.69 -7.70
C PRO A 49 -10.88 -3.27 -8.27
N GLY A 50 -9.92 -2.42 -7.94
CA GLY A 50 -9.88 -1.02 -8.36
C GLY A 50 -10.80 -0.07 -7.59
N GLU A 51 -11.69 -0.56 -6.74
CA GLU A 51 -12.65 0.28 -6.02
C GLU A 51 -12.22 0.55 -4.58
N ILE A 52 -12.33 1.82 -4.18
CA ILE A 52 -12.15 2.23 -2.79
C ILE A 52 -13.30 1.67 -1.96
N ARG A 53 -13.00 1.13 -0.80
CA ARG A 53 -13.99 0.53 0.10
C ARG A 53 -15.07 1.52 0.53
N THR A 54 -16.28 1.03 0.58
CA THR A 54 -17.46 1.77 1.07
C THR A 54 -17.95 1.24 2.42
N THR A 55 -17.30 0.18 2.94
CA THR A 55 -17.61 -0.44 4.22
C THR A 55 -16.40 -0.36 5.16
N GLN A 56 -16.66 -0.43 6.47
CA GLN A 56 -15.59 -0.49 7.45
C GLN A 56 -14.84 -1.83 7.32
N ASN A 57 -13.51 -1.75 7.26
CA ASN A 57 -12.62 -2.88 7.40
C ASN A 57 -11.78 -2.75 8.67
N TRP A 58 -11.09 -3.81 9.03
CA TRP A 58 -10.19 -3.83 10.19
C TRP A 58 -9.02 -4.78 9.94
N ILE A 59 -7.95 -4.59 10.71
CA ILE A 59 -6.75 -5.41 10.68
C ILE A 59 -6.66 -6.16 12.01
N GLY A 60 -6.38 -7.47 11.94
CA GLY A 60 -6.25 -8.31 13.12
C GLY A 60 -6.02 -9.77 12.77
N PRO A 61 -6.05 -10.68 13.74
CA PRO A 61 -5.96 -12.12 13.53
C PRO A 61 -7.01 -12.60 12.55
N ARG A 62 -6.71 -13.67 11.81
CA ARG A 62 -7.64 -14.22 10.83
C ARG A 62 -8.97 -14.63 11.47
N GLY A 63 -10.06 -14.04 10.97
CA GLY A 63 -11.41 -14.34 11.45
C GLY A 63 -11.84 -13.53 12.68
N CYS A 64 -11.01 -12.57 13.15
CA CYS A 64 -11.40 -11.69 14.24
C CYS A 64 -12.58 -10.80 13.86
N THR A 65 -13.36 -10.44 14.85
CA THR A 65 -14.44 -9.42 14.75
C THR A 65 -13.83 -8.00 14.87
N LEU A 66 -14.64 -6.98 14.60
CA LEU A 66 -14.24 -5.58 14.76
C LEU A 66 -13.76 -5.27 16.20
N ASN A 67 -14.39 -5.89 17.19
CA ASN A 67 -14.03 -5.70 18.61
C ASN A 67 -12.71 -6.37 19.02
N GLU A 68 -12.23 -7.30 18.21
CA GLU A 68 -10.96 -8.03 18.41
C GLU A 68 -9.86 -7.53 17.45
N ALA A 69 -10.15 -6.45 16.72
CA ALA A 69 -9.22 -5.87 15.76
C ALA A 69 -8.01 -5.26 16.47
N SER A 70 -6.81 -5.49 15.90
CA SER A 70 -5.59 -4.83 16.32
C SER A 70 -5.57 -3.37 15.88
N PHE A 71 -6.21 -3.07 14.73
CA PHE A 71 -6.31 -1.71 14.21
C PHE A 71 -7.61 -1.54 13.40
N ILE A 72 -8.26 -0.40 13.58
CA ILE A 72 -9.44 0.01 12.82
C ILE A 72 -9.06 1.23 11.96
N PRO A 73 -8.96 1.07 10.63
CA PRO A 73 -8.69 2.17 9.71
C PRO A 73 -9.77 3.26 9.74
N PRO A 74 -9.52 4.45 9.17
CA PRO A 74 -10.51 5.52 9.07
C PRO A 74 -11.86 5.05 8.51
N PRO A 75 -12.98 5.66 8.92
CA PRO A 75 -14.30 5.29 8.41
C PRO A 75 -14.40 5.54 6.90
N PRO A 76 -15.26 4.82 6.16
CA PRO A 76 -15.31 4.86 4.70
C PRO A 76 -15.49 6.25 4.09
N ASN A 77 -16.25 7.12 4.74
CA ASN A 77 -16.47 8.51 4.31
C ASN A 77 -15.22 9.40 4.37
N GLU A 78 -14.20 9.01 5.15
CA GLU A 78 -12.93 9.76 5.29
C GLU A 78 -11.84 9.23 4.34
N VAL A 79 -12.00 8.04 3.77
CA VAL A 79 -10.94 7.39 2.98
C VAL A 79 -10.50 8.22 1.79
N MET A 80 -11.44 8.78 1.02
CA MET A 80 -11.09 9.58 -0.16
C MET A 80 -10.40 10.89 0.23
N ASN A 81 -10.82 11.52 1.33
CA ASN A 81 -10.17 12.73 1.84
C ASN A 81 -8.74 12.44 2.29
N THR A 82 -8.54 11.38 3.08
CA THR A 82 -7.21 10.99 3.58
C THR A 82 -6.27 10.53 2.45
N LEU A 83 -6.78 9.82 1.44
CA LEU A 83 -6.01 9.51 0.23
C LEU A 83 -5.62 10.75 -0.56
N GLY A 84 -6.53 11.73 -0.68
CA GLY A 84 -6.22 13.00 -1.32
C GLY A 84 -5.10 13.77 -0.62
N GLN A 85 -5.10 13.78 0.72
CA GLN A 85 -4.00 14.37 1.50
C GLN A 85 -2.69 13.60 1.31
N LEU A 86 -2.74 12.26 1.23
CA LEU A 86 -1.55 11.45 0.93
C LEU A 86 -1.01 11.75 -0.48
N GLU A 87 -1.88 11.89 -1.48
CA GLU A 87 -1.47 12.26 -2.85
C GLU A 87 -0.80 13.63 -2.90
N ILE A 88 -1.34 14.63 -2.19
CA ILE A 88 -0.70 15.93 -2.04
C ILE A 88 0.68 15.80 -1.39
N PHE A 89 0.81 15.01 -0.32
CA PHE A 89 2.08 14.77 0.36
C PHE A 89 3.11 14.05 -0.53
N ILE A 90 2.68 13.10 -1.36
CA ILE A 90 3.56 12.41 -2.33
C ILE A 90 4.24 13.43 -3.25
N HIS A 91 3.51 14.44 -3.72
CA HIS A 91 4.00 15.43 -4.67
C HIS A 91 4.58 16.71 -4.03
N ALA A 92 4.45 16.85 -2.70
CA ALA A 92 4.98 18.02 -2.00
C ALA A 92 6.51 18.05 -2.05
N ASP A 93 7.06 19.24 -2.35
CA ASP A 93 8.48 19.51 -2.18
C ASP A 93 8.74 19.90 -0.73
N ILE A 94 9.25 18.96 0.04
CA ILE A 94 9.48 19.10 1.49
C ILE A 94 10.92 18.72 1.83
N ALA A 95 11.51 19.42 2.79
CA ALA A 95 12.88 19.21 3.25
C ALA A 95 12.99 17.95 4.14
N LEU A 96 12.65 16.77 3.59
CA LEU A 96 12.83 15.48 4.24
C LEU A 96 13.75 14.59 3.41
N PRO A 97 14.60 13.77 4.04
CA PRO A 97 15.32 12.72 3.34
C PRO A 97 14.35 11.82 2.57
N PHE A 98 14.65 11.55 1.30
CA PHE A 98 13.70 10.87 0.41
C PHE A 98 13.24 9.50 0.94
N LEU A 99 14.15 8.70 1.51
CA LEU A 99 13.78 7.39 2.08
C LEU A 99 12.83 7.52 3.27
N ILE A 100 12.99 8.54 4.08
CA ILE A 100 12.05 8.85 5.18
C ILE A 100 10.68 9.19 4.59
N LYS A 101 10.63 10.06 3.57
CA LYS A 101 9.37 10.37 2.88
C LYS A 101 8.67 9.13 2.34
N VAL A 102 9.42 8.20 1.73
CA VAL A 102 8.88 6.93 1.22
C VAL A 102 8.32 6.07 2.36
N GLY A 103 9.02 5.99 3.49
CA GLY A 103 8.55 5.28 4.69
C GLY A 103 7.24 5.87 5.24
N LEU A 104 7.15 7.19 5.35
CA LEU A 104 5.94 7.90 5.78
C LEU A 104 4.75 7.65 4.84
N ILE A 105 4.97 7.70 3.52
CA ILE A 105 3.94 7.40 2.51
C ILE A 105 3.44 5.96 2.68
N HIS A 106 4.35 5.01 2.86
CA HIS A 106 3.99 3.60 3.06
C HIS A 106 3.17 3.41 4.35
N ALA A 107 3.64 3.92 5.48
CA ALA A 107 2.95 3.81 6.76
C ALA A 107 1.56 4.47 6.71
N GLN A 108 1.45 5.63 6.10
CA GLN A 108 0.18 6.33 5.96
C GLN A 108 -0.78 5.58 5.04
N PHE A 109 -0.32 5.01 3.92
CA PHE A 109 -1.15 4.19 3.06
C PHE A 109 -1.68 2.94 3.78
N GLU A 110 -0.82 2.24 4.54
CA GLU A 110 -1.22 1.09 5.35
C GLU A 110 -2.19 1.48 6.48
N THR A 111 -2.12 2.71 6.99
CA THR A 111 -3.05 3.24 7.99
C THR A 111 -4.40 3.58 7.38
N ILE A 112 -4.46 4.22 6.21
CA ILE A 112 -5.70 4.53 5.49
C ILE A 112 -6.42 3.23 5.08
N HIS A 113 -5.69 2.22 4.65
CA HIS A 113 -6.18 0.89 4.27
C HIS A 113 -7.37 0.97 3.30
N PRO A 114 -7.20 1.59 2.12
CA PRO A 114 -8.32 2.07 1.29
C PRO A 114 -9.11 0.98 0.57
N PHE A 115 -8.60 -0.23 0.49
CA PHE A 115 -9.24 -1.33 -0.24
C PHE A 115 -9.77 -2.42 0.69
N SER A 116 -10.69 -3.24 0.20
CA SER A 116 -11.24 -4.38 0.95
C SER A 116 -10.24 -5.55 1.08
N ASP A 117 -9.32 -5.70 0.12
CA ASP A 117 -8.17 -6.65 0.14
C ASP A 117 -7.02 -6.03 -0.66
N GLY A 118 -5.82 -6.55 -0.55
CA GLY A 118 -4.67 -6.17 -1.38
C GLY A 118 -3.88 -4.95 -0.93
N ASN A 119 -4.28 -4.27 0.15
CA ASN A 119 -3.59 -3.05 0.63
C ASN A 119 -2.09 -3.25 0.83
N GLY A 120 -1.67 -4.27 1.56
CA GLY A 120 -0.24 -4.54 1.79
C GLY A 120 0.56 -4.84 0.51
N ARG A 121 -0.08 -5.41 -0.54
CA ARG A 121 0.57 -5.60 -1.85
C ARG A 121 0.75 -4.27 -2.57
N ILE A 122 -0.27 -3.41 -2.55
CA ILE A 122 -0.20 -2.04 -3.10
C ILE A 122 0.80 -1.20 -2.32
N GLY A 123 0.76 -1.20 -0.99
CA GLY A 123 1.70 -0.45 -0.15
C GLY A 123 3.18 -0.75 -0.50
N ARG A 124 3.52 -2.03 -0.73
CA ARG A 124 4.87 -2.41 -1.17
C ARG A 124 5.18 -2.02 -2.62
N LEU A 125 4.20 -2.06 -3.52
CA LEU A 125 4.37 -1.54 -4.89
C LEU A 125 4.62 -0.03 -4.88
N LEU A 126 3.92 0.74 -4.04
CA LEU A 126 4.14 2.18 -3.90
C LEU A 126 5.58 2.51 -3.52
N VAL A 127 6.17 1.78 -2.58
CA VAL A 127 7.60 1.96 -2.23
C VAL A 127 8.47 1.73 -3.47
N THR A 128 8.26 0.64 -4.20
CA THR A 128 9.04 0.32 -5.41
C THR A 128 8.88 1.39 -6.48
N PHE A 129 7.66 1.86 -6.72
CA PHE A 129 7.38 2.93 -7.69
C PHE A 129 8.09 4.24 -7.34
N LEU A 130 8.02 4.66 -6.08
CA LEU A 130 8.70 5.88 -5.62
C LEU A 130 10.21 5.77 -5.78
N LEU A 131 10.80 4.63 -5.43
CA LEU A 131 12.23 4.41 -5.55
C LEU A 131 12.69 4.37 -7.02
N CYS A 132 11.92 3.74 -7.91
CA CYS A 132 12.26 3.69 -9.34
C CYS A 132 12.03 5.03 -10.03
N HIS A 133 10.92 5.70 -9.75
CA HIS A 133 10.58 7.01 -10.34
C HIS A 133 11.59 8.09 -9.98
N ASN A 134 12.16 8.04 -8.78
CA ASN A 134 13.20 8.98 -8.33
C ASN A 134 14.63 8.46 -8.58
N GLU A 135 14.79 7.46 -9.43
CA GLU A 135 16.09 6.90 -9.85
C GLU A 135 16.97 6.36 -8.71
N VAL A 136 16.41 6.12 -7.53
CA VAL A 136 17.08 5.48 -6.39
C VAL A 136 17.27 3.98 -6.68
N LEU A 137 16.33 3.38 -7.40
CA LEU A 137 16.45 2.03 -7.95
C LEU A 137 16.41 2.07 -9.47
N ILE A 138 17.47 1.61 -10.13
CA ILE A 138 17.55 1.50 -11.59
C ILE A 138 16.61 0.40 -12.11
N LYS A 139 16.37 -0.64 -11.30
CA LYS A 139 15.48 -1.77 -11.61
C LYS A 139 14.65 -2.14 -10.38
N PRO A 140 13.40 -2.61 -10.55
CA PRO A 140 12.52 -2.96 -9.46
C PRO A 140 12.90 -4.32 -8.81
N VAL A 141 14.18 -4.50 -8.48
CA VAL A 141 14.71 -5.75 -7.91
C VAL A 141 14.63 -5.84 -6.39
N LEU A 142 14.12 -4.80 -5.72
CA LEU A 142 13.96 -4.78 -4.28
C LEU A 142 12.80 -5.70 -3.85
N TYR A 143 13.14 -6.85 -3.26
CA TYR A 143 12.14 -7.84 -2.85
C TYR A 143 11.60 -7.54 -1.43
N LEU A 144 10.96 -6.39 -1.28
CA LEU A 144 10.38 -5.91 -0.01
C LEU A 144 9.47 -6.94 0.66
N SER A 145 8.67 -7.66 -0.14
CA SER A 145 7.78 -8.69 0.38
C SER A 145 8.51 -9.80 1.13
N HIS A 146 9.72 -10.15 0.69
CA HIS A 146 10.53 -11.15 1.38
C HIS A 146 11.09 -10.60 2.69
N PHE A 147 11.66 -9.39 2.66
CA PHE A 147 12.17 -8.71 3.85
C PHE A 147 11.10 -8.56 4.95
N PHE A 148 9.94 -8.00 4.60
CA PHE A 148 8.84 -7.82 5.56
C PHE A 148 8.23 -9.16 6.03
N LYS A 149 8.33 -10.23 5.25
CA LYS A 149 7.91 -11.56 5.69
C LYS A 149 8.88 -12.12 6.74
N GLN A 150 10.18 -11.91 6.57
CA GLN A 150 11.20 -12.34 7.53
C GLN A 150 11.14 -11.55 8.85
N ASN A 151 10.82 -10.26 8.77
CA ASN A 151 10.74 -9.34 9.91
C ASN A 151 9.28 -8.95 10.24
N ARG A 152 8.37 -9.92 10.12
CA ARG A 152 6.93 -9.64 10.12
C ARG A 152 6.42 -9.03 11.43
N GLU A 153 6.85 -9.54 12.56
CA GLU A 153 6.43 -9.08 13.89
C GLU A 153 6.89 -7.64 14.10
N GLU A 154 8.17 -7.38 13.90
CA GLU A 154 8.76 -6.04 14.01
C GLU A 154 8.07 -5.04 13.06
N TYR A 155 7.81 -5.43 11.81
CA TYR A 155 7.12 -4.57 10.85
C TYR A 155 5.71 -4.17 11.30
N TYR A 156 4.93 -5.11 11.84
CA TYR A 156 3.60 -4.78 12.34
C TYR A 156 3.63 -3.99 13.65
N ASP A 157 4.58 -4.27 14.52
CA ASP A 157 4.81 -3.52 15.75
C ASP A 157 5.14 -2.05 15.46
N LEU A 158 6.07 -1.79 14.54
CA LEU A 158 6.44 -0.44 14.12
C LEU A 158 5.26 0.31 13.51
N LEU A 159 4.47 -0.33 12.63
CA LEU A 159 3.24 0.27 12.11
C LEU A 159 2.24 0.60 13.23
N GLN A 160 2.09 -0.26 14.22
CA GLN A 160 1.17 -0.03 15.33
C GLN A 160 1.65 1.09 16.24
N ARG A 161 2.93 1.13 16.59
CA ARG A 161 3.54 2.23 17.37
C ARG A 161 3.39 3.58 16.67
N THR A 162 3.60 3.60 15.36
CA THR A 162 3.38 4.80 14.54
C THR A 162 1.93 5.30 14.64
N ARG A 163 0.95 4.40 14.70
CA ARG A 163 -0.48 4.73 14.77
C ARG A 163 -0.92 5.18 16.16
N ASP A 164 -0.45 4.49 17.20
CA ASP A 164 -0.92 4.69 18.57
C ASP A 164 -0.12 5.77 19.31
N GLU A 165 1.18 5.86 19.06
CA GLU A 165 2.13 6.67 19.81
C GLU A 165 2.72 7.81 18.99
N ALA A 166 2.41 7.88 17.67
CA ALA A 166 3.06 8.77 16.71
C ALA A 166 4.61 8.61 16.74
N ASP A 167 5.09 7.39 16.98
CA ASP A 167 6.50 7.05 17.01
C ASP A 167 7.05 6.87 15.59
N TRP A 168 7.67 7.92 15.08
CA TRP A 168 8.25 7.99 13.74
C TRP A 168 9.76 7.81 13.74
N GLU A 169 10.39 7.71 14.91
CA GLU A 169 11.85 7.74 15.07
C GLU A 169 12.47 6.39 15.45
N SER A 170 11.65 5.37 15.75
CA SER A 170 12.14 4.04 16.17
C SER A 170 12.49 3.11 15.01
#